data_3d4288a1a26c0c353ac3a6448211a3b3
#
_entry.id   3d4288a1a26c0c353ac3a6448211a3b3
#
_cell.length_a   1.000
_cell.length_b   1.000
_cell.length_c   1.000
_cell.angle_alpha   90.00
_cell.angle_beta   90.00
_cell.angle_gamma   90.00
#
_symmetry.space_group_name_H-M   'P 1'
#
loop_
_entity.id
_entity.type
_entity.pdbx_description
1 polymer ?
#
loop_
_entity_poly.entity_id
_entity_poly.type
_entity_poly.pdbx_seq_one_letter_code
_entity_poly.pdbx_strand_id
1 'polypeptide(L)'
;MPNTPDIQQWHFRPRSPFILAWIAIPFALGAWLVWFAVFQAGSLGWLFFLLSALCSSIGALGFESWRKSWRNTRNGQEFIRLDEDGLSYCIEGVGAGSLQYTWLRSVYPVHTRGCQGVVIVYRSPETDRVPDRLILKDLYRLDLRGLGFRYVNPHDLIANAIKARCREGAYPALPSATSSASPMA
;
A
#
# COMPACT_ATOMS: atom_id res chain seq x y z
N MET A 1 -6.47 38.39 -1.34
CA MET A 1 -6.41 37.25 -2.26
C MET A 1 -6.86 36.05 -1.45
N PRO A 2 -7.88 35.30 -1.85
CA PRO A 2 -8.25 34.10 -1.12
C PRO A 2 -7.09 33.11 -1.23
N ASN A 3 -6.56 32.68 -0.07
CA ASN A 3 -5.60 31.59 -0.01
C ASN A 3 -6.25 30.37 -0.67
N THR A 4 -5.79 30.01 -1.85
CA THR A 4 -6.16 28.73 -2.44
C THR A 4 -5.72 27.65 -1.45
N PRO A 5 -6.63 26.77 -1.01
CA PRO A 5 -6.27 25.73 -0.06
C PRO A 5 -5.11 24.92 -0.62
N ASP A 6 -4.07 24.75 0.17
CA ASP A 6 -2.85 24.02 -0.24
C ASP A 6 -3.15 22.52 -0.29
N ILE A 7 -3.82 22.11 -1.37
CA ILE A 7 -4.21 20.73 -1.61
C ILE A 7 -2.94 19.98 -2.00
N GLN A 8 -2.47 19.09 -1.13
CA GLN A 8 -1.34 18.21 -1.40
C GLN A 8 -1.85 16.88 -1.92
N GLN A 9 -1.47 16.55 -3.16
CA GLN A 9 -1.85 15.29 -3.80
C GLN A 9 -0.62 14.56 -4.32
N TRP A 10 -0.52 13.27 -4.01
CA TRP A 10 0.52 12.37 -4.49
C TRP A 10 -0.08 11.25 -5.30
N HIS A 11 0.48 11.01 -6.46
CA HIS A 11 0.13 9.90 -7.33
C HIS A 11 1.13 8.76 -7.19
N PHE A 12 0.69 7.55 -7.43
CA PHE A 12 1.54 6.38 -7.42
C PHE A 12 2.14 6.12 -8.81
N ARG A 13 3.34 5.57 -8.83
CA ARG A 13 3.97 5.06 -10.06
C ARG A 13 3.50 3.63 -10.34
N PRO A 14 3.47 3.21 -11.60
CA PRO A 14 3.21 1.83 -11.94
C PRO A 14 4.28 0.92 -11.32
N ARG A 15 3.89 -0.30 -10.99
CA ARG A 15 4.82 -1.31 -10.50
C ARG A 15 5.92 -1.54 -11.52
N SER A 16 7.13 -1.75 -11.03
CA SER A 16 8.31 -1.96 -11.85
C SER A 16 8.09 -3.07 -12.89
N PRO A 17 8.56 -2.89 -14.14
CA PRO A 17 8.50 -3.95 -15.16
C PRO A 17 9.28 -5.21 -14.77
N PHE A 18 10.19 -5.14 -13.79
CA PHE A 18 10.86 -6.34 -13.26
C PHE A 18 9.89 -7.38 -12.68
N ILE A 19 8.70 -6.98 -12.24
CA ILE A 19 7.66 -7.94 -11.84
C ILE A 19 7.23 -8.83 -13.01
N LEU A 20 7.29 -8.32 -14.25
CA LEU A 20 7.02 -9.14 -15.44
C LEU A 20 8.02 -10.30 -15.59
N ALA A 21 9.28 -10.11 -15.20
CA ALA A 21 10.25 -11.21 -15.22
C ALA A 21 9.82 -12.34 -14.27
N TRP A 22 9.35 -12.01 -13.07
CA TRP A 22 8.83 -13.00 -12.12
C TRP A 22 7.55 -13.68 -12.60
N ILE A 23 6.70 -12.98 -13.35
CA ILE A 23 5.50 -13.55 -13.96
C ILE A 23 5.89 -14.48 -15.14
N ALA A 24 6.95 -14.15 -15.88
CA ALA A 24 7.41 -14.96 -17.02
C ALA A 24 7.98 -16.32 -16.58
N ILE A 25 8.54 -16.43 -15.37
CA ILE A 25 9.12 -17.68 -14.86
C ILE A 25 8.11 -18.85 -14.85
N PRO A 26 6.90 -18.72 -14.28
CA PRO A 26 5.90 -19.77 -14.31
C PRO A 26 5.51 -20.19 -15.73
N PHE A 27 5.41 -19.25 -16.67
CA PHE A 27 5.11 -19.56 -18.07
C PHE A 27 6.24 -20.34 -18.75
N ALA A 28 7.50 -19.92 -18.54
CA ALA A 28 8.66 -20.60 -19.07
C ALA A 28 8.78 -22.02 -18.49
N LEU A 29 8.55 -22.17 -17.19
CA LEU A 29 8.53 -23.47 -16.52
C LEU A 29 7.39 -24.35 -17.06
N GLY A 30 6.20 -23.79 -17.24
CA GLY A 30 5.05 -24.48 -17.83
C GLY A 30 5.36 -24.99 -19.24
N ALA A 31 5.93 -24.16 -20.11
CA ALA A 31 6.33 -24.54 -21.45
C ALA A 31 7.40 -25.65 -21.45
N TRP A 32 8.39 -25.56 -20.55
CA TRP A 32 9.40 -26.57 -20.39
C TRP A 32 8.82 -27.91 -19.92
N LEU A 33 7.85 -27.88 -18.99
CA LEU A 33 7.17 -29.09 -18.51
C LEU A 33 6.35 -29.77 -19.62
N VAL A 34 5.71 -29.00 -20.51
CA VAL A 34 5.02 -29.55 -21.68
C VAL A 34 6.02 -30.24 -22.60
N TRP A 35 7.13 -29.58 -22.92
CA TRP A 35 8.17 -30.16 -23.74
C TRP A 35 8.70 -31.48 -23.13
N PHE A 36 8.97 -31.46 -21.82
CA PHE A 36 9.45 -32.66 -21.11
C PHE A 36 8.39 -33.77 -21.11
N ALA A 37 7.11 -33.46 -20.92
CA ALA A 37 6.01 -34.43 -20.95
C ALA A 37 5.93 -35.16 -22.31
N VAL A 38 6.10 -34.38 -23.39
CA VAL A 38 5.98 -34.94 -24.76
C VAL A 38 7.17 -35.81 -25.15
N PHE A 39 8.39 -35.38 -24.78
CA PHE A 39 9.61 -36.01 -25.32
C PHE A 39 10.33 -36.93 -24.36
N GLN A 40 10.12 -36.86 -23.05
CA GLN A 40 10.94 -37.53 -22.05
C GLN A 40 10.16 -38.39 -21.05
N ALA A 41 8.92 -38.04 -20.73
CA ALA A 41 8.24 -38.54 -19.52
C ALA A 41 7.52 -39.91 -19.72
N GLY A 42 7.40 -40.41 -20.92
CA GLY A 42 6.71 -41.67 -21.16
C GLY A 42 5.30 -41.75 -20.52
N SER A 43 5.06 -42.78 -19.71
CA SER A 43 3.77 -42.99 -19.05
C SER A 43 3.40 -41.94 -17.99
N LEU A 44 4.37 -41.18 -17.47
CA LEU A 44 4.18 -40.11 -16.48
C LEU A 44 3.90 -38.73 -17.12
N GLY A 45 3.83 -38.66 -18.46
CA GLY A 45 3.61 -37.41 -19.19
C GLY A 45 2.41 -36.62 -18.71
N TRP A 46 1.30 -37.26 -18.35
CA TRP A 46 0.08 -36.61 -17.86
C TRP A 46 0.29 -35.77 -16.59
N LEU A 47 1.19 -36.22 -15.68
CA LEU A 47 1.51 -35.48 -14.46
C LEU A 47 2.21 -34.16 -14.77
N PHE A 48 3.13 -34.16 -15.73
CA PHE A 48 3.81 -32.94 -16.18
C PHE A 48 2.87 -31.97 -16.90
N PHE A 49 1.85 -32.47 -17.62
CA PHE A 49 0.81 -31.63 -18.17
C PHE A 49 0.00 -30.93 -17.08
N LEU A 50 -0.38 -31.64 -16.00
CA LEU A 50 -1.09 -31.03 -14.87
C LEU A 50 -0.25 -29.95 -14.18
N LEU A 51 1.05 -30.22 -13.94
CA LEU A 51 1.98 -29.26 -13.37
C LEU A 51 2.15 -28.02 -14.28
N SER A 52 2.24 -28.24 -15.60
CA SER A 52 2.29 -27.15 -16.58
C SER A 52 1.05 -26.26 -16.52
N ALA A 53 -0.15 -26.89 -16.47
CA ALA A 53 -1.41 -26.15 -16.35
C ALA A 53 -1.44 -25.31 -15.07
N LEU A 54 -0.98 -25.85 -13.95
CA LEU A 54 -0.89 -25.15 -12.67
C LEU A 54 0.07 -23.94 -12.76
N CYS A 55 1.28 -24.14 -13.29
CA CYS A 55 2.27 -23.08 -13.49
C CYS A 55 1.71 -21.96 -14.39
N SER A 56 1.07 -22.33 -15.50
CA SER A 56 0.48 -21.37 -16.44
C SER A 56 -0.66 -20.57 -15.80
N SER A 57 -1.48 -21.21 -14.97
CA SER A 57 -2.56 -20.54 -14.22
C SER A 57 -2.01 -19.52 -13.23
N ILE A 58 -0.96 -19.86 -12.48
CA ILE A 58 -0.29 -18.94 -11.57
C ILE A 58 0.29 -17.74 -12.33
N GLY A 59 0.94 -17.98 -13.48
CA GLY A 59 1.46 -16.93 -14.35
C GLY A 59 0.37 -16.01 -14.87
N ALA A 60 -0.77 -16.56 -15.31
CA ALA A 60 -1.91 -15.80 -15.82
C ALA A 60 -2.54 -14.90 -14.74
N LEU A 61 -2.75 -15.42 -13.53
CA LEU A 61 -3.26 -14.64 -12.40
C LEU A 61 -2.31 -13.49 -12.02
N GLY A 62 -0.99 -13.77 -12.00
CA GLY A 62 0.02 -12.76 -11.76
C GLY A 62 0.01 -11.65 -12.82
N PHE A 63 -0.11 -12.03 -14.09
CA PHE A 63 -0.18 -11.09 -15.21
C PHE A 63 -1.43 -10.21 -15.16
N GLU A 64 -2.58 -10.79 -14.87
CA GLU A 64 -3.84 -10.04 -14.76
C GLU A 64 -3.80 -9.03 -13.62
N SER A 65 -3.29 -9.45 -12.45
CA SER A 65 -3.09 -8.56 -11.29
C SER A 65 -2.14 -7.40 -11.64
N TRP A 66 -1.01 -7.69 -12.29
CA TRP A 66 -0.07 -6.66 -12.74
C TRP A 66 -0.70 -5.70 -13.74
N ARG A 67 -1.41 -6.23 -14.76
CA ARG A 67 -2.10 -5.43 -15.78
C ARG A 67 -3.14 -4.49 -15.17
N LYS A 68 -3.90 -5.00 -14.19
CA LYS A 68 -4.91 -4.20 -13.45
C LYS A 68 -4.24 -3.07 -12.68
N SER A 69 -3.20 -3.37 -11.91
CA SER A 69 -2.42 -2.38 -11.18
C SER A 69 -1.83 -1.32 -12.10
N TRP A 70 -1.22 -1.74 -13.20
CA TRP A 70 -0.60 -0.83 -14.16
C TRP A 70 -1.62 0.12 -14.80
N ARG A 71 -2.80 -0.40 -15.15
CA ARG A 71 -3.90 0.40 -15.71
C ARG A 71 -4.44 1.40 -14.69
N ASN A 72 -4.67 0.97 -13.45
CA ASN A 72 -5.19 1.83 -12.39
C ASN A 72 -4.23 2.99 -12.09
N THR A 73 -2.94 2.69 -12.00
CA THR A 73 -1.92 3.72 -11.77
C THR A 73 -1.81 4.69 -12.95
N ARG A 74 -1.82 4.17 -14.19
CA ARG A 74 -1.75 5.01 -15.39
C ARG A 74 -2.94 5.94 -15.54
N ASN A 75 -4.13 5.51 -15.10
CA ASN A 75 -5.34 6.33 -15.10
C ASN A 75 -5.41 7.30 -13.92
N GLY A 76 -4.37 7.40 -13.08
CA GLY A 76 -4.34 8.29 -11.93
C GLY A 76 -5.33 7.90 -10.82
N GLN A 77 -5.84 6.66 -10.84
CA GLN A 77 -6.81 6.17 -9.86
C GLN A 77 -6.19 5.89 -8.49
N GLU A 78 -4.87 5.69 -8.44
CA GLU A 78 -4.14 5.52 -7.18
C GLU A 78 -3.56 6.86 -6.72
N PHE A 79 -4.03 7.33 -5.58
CA PHE A 79 -3.59 8.61 -5.01
C PHE A 79 -3.71 8.64 -3.50
N ILE A 80 -2.99 9.59 -2.90
CA ILE A 80 -3.19 10.10 -1.56
C ILE A 80 -3.36 11.61 -1.68
N ARG A 81 -4.41 12.16 -1.13
CA ARG A 81 -4.74 13.57 -1.17
C ARG A 81 -5.03 14.07 0.23
N LEU A 82 -4.38 15.16 0.61
CA LEU A 82 -4.64 15.89 1.82
C LEU A 82 -5.42 17.16 1.46
N ASP A 83 -6.65 17.21 1.90
CA ASP A 83 -7.53 18.39 1.80
C ASP A 83 -7.50 19.18 3.11
N GLU A 84 -8.28 20.25 3.20
CA GLU A 84 -8.41 21.05 4.44
C GLU A 84 -9.03 20.23 5.58
N ASP A 85 -10.03 19.39 5.28
CA ASP A 85 -10.83 18.69 6.26
C ASP A 85 -10.36 17.26 6.55
N GLY A 86 -9.54 16.69 5.66
CA GLY A 86 -9.19 15.28 5.79
C GLY A 86 -8.23 14.73 4.76
N LEU A 87 -8.01 13.43 4.92
CA LEU A 87 -7.20 12.59 4.05
C LEU A 87 -8.13 11.76 3.17
N SER A 88 -7.96 11.84 1.86
CA SER A 88 -8.61 10.96 0.89
C SER A 88 -7.56 10.06 0.25
N TYR A 89 -7.86 8.79 0.09
CA TYR A 89 -6.93 7.84 -0.49
C TYR A 89 -7.63 6.84 -1.40
N CYS A 90 -6.91 6.36 -2.40
CA CYS A 90 -7.27 5.23 -3.21
C CYS A 90 -5.98 4.47 -3.52
N ILE A 91 -5.78 3.30 -2.90
CA ILE A 91 -4.55 2.51 -2.99
C ILE A 91 -4.93 1.06 -3.22
N GLU A 92 -4.32 0.41 -4.21
CA GLU A 92 -4.52 -1.01 -4.48
C GLU A 92 -4.14 -1.86 -3.26
N GLY A 93 -5.03 -2.78 -2.86
CA GLY A 93 -4.83 -3.64 -1.69
C GLY A 93 -5.09 -3.00 -0.33
N VAL A 94 -5.41 -1.69 -0.30
CA VAL A 94 -5.90 -0.98 0.89
C VAL A 94 -7.37 -0.61 0.71
N GLY A 95 -7.75 -0.22 -0.50
CA GLY A 95 -9.08 0.28 -0.84
C GLY A 95 -9.09 1.79 -1.10
N ALA A 96 -10.29 2.34 -1.17
CA ALA A 96 -10.53 3.77 -1.29
C ALA A 96 -11.36 4.25 -0.11
N GLY A 97 -11.07 5.45 0.38
CA GLY A 97 -11.79 6.03 1.49
C GLY A 97 -11.34 7.46 1.78
N SER A 98 -12.03 8.07 2.75
CA SER A 98 -11.67 9.37 3.29
C SER A 98 -11.75 9.34 4.81
N LEU A 99 -10.85 10.06 5.46
CA LEU A 99 -10.76 10.19 6.91
C LEU A 99 -10.67 11.66 7.27
N GLN A 100 -11.55 12.15 8.13
CA GLN A 100 -11.46 13.51 8.66
C GLN A 100 -10.31 13.59 9.68
N TYR A 101 -9.61 14.72 9.71
CA TYR A 101 -8.51 14.92 10.68
C TYR A 101 -9.00 14.87 12.14
N THR A 102 -10.23 15.25 12.40
CA THR A 102 -10.86 15.18 13.74
C THR A 102 -10.98 13.76 14.28
N TRP A 103 -11.02 12.76 13.41
CA TRP A 103 -11.11 11.33 13.80
C TRP A 103 -9.74 10.71 14.09
N LEU A 104 -8.67 11.32 13.60
CA LEU A 104 -7.32 10.81 13.72
C LEU A 104 -6.84 10.86 15.17
N ARG A 105 -6.26 9.78 15.67
CA ARG A 105 -5.68 9.67 17.01
C ARG A 105 -4.17 9.62 16.99
N SER A 106 -3.61 8.84 16.10
CA SER A 106 -2.18 8.77 15.91
C SER A 106 -1.80 8.38 14.49
N VAL A 107 -0.66 8.88 14.03
CA VAL A 107 -0.10 8.58 12.71
C VAL A 107 1.38 8.31 12.91
N TYR A 108 1.87 7.16 12.46
CA TYR A 108 3.27 6.81 12.58
C TYR A 108 3.73 5.89 11.44
N PRO A 109 4.98 6.06 10.97
CA PRO A 109 5.56 5.16 9.99
C PRO A 109 5.90 3.82 10.64
N VAL A 110 5.77 2.73 9.88
CA VAL A 110 6.14 1.38 10.29
C VAL A 110 7.14 0.81 9.30
N HIS A 111 8.28 0.35 9.83
CA HIS A 111 9.41 -0.20 9.07
C HIS A 111 9.78 -1.60 9.57
N THR A 112 8.80 -2.46 9.80
CA THR A 112 9.08 -3.85 10.20
C THR A 112 9.21 -4.79 9.00
N ARG A 113 9.95 -5.90 9.16
CA ARG A 113 10.03 -6.95 8.13
C ARG A 113 8.62 -7.44 7.80
N GLY A 114 8.19 -7.20 6.55
CA GLY A 114 6.87 -7.62 6.05
C GLY A 114 5.74 -6.58 6.16
N CYS A 115 5.94 -5.46 6.88
CA CYS A 115 4.97 -4.37 6.93
C CYS A 115 5.68 -3.02 6.86
N GLN A 116 5.74 -2.45 5.66
CA GLN A 116 6.22 -1.08 5.45
C GLN A 116 5.05 -0.20 5.05
N GLY A 117 4.83 0.88 5.81
CA GLY A 117 3.71 1.75 5.54
C GLY A 117 3.55 2.86 6.57
N VAL A 118 2.44 3.56 6.48
CA VAL A 118 2.00 4.52 7.49
C VAL A 118 0.75 3.96 8.16
N VAL A 119 0.81 3.78 9.46
CA VAL A 119 -0.33 3.38 10.27
C VAL A 119 -1.05 4.61 10.76
N ILE A 120 -2.33 4.67 10.47
CA ILE A 120 -3.25 5.71 10.92
C ILE A 120 -4.22 5.04 11.88
N VAL A 121 -4.22 5.48 13.12
CA VAL A 121 -5.20 5.08 14.12
C VAL A 121 -6.26 6.16 14.19
N TYR A 122 -7.51 5.80 13.97
CA TYR A 122 -8.62 6.73 13.96
C TYR A 122 -9.82 6.17 14.72
N ARG A 123 -10.72 7.05 15.11
CA ARG A 123 -11.97 6.71 15.77
C ARG A 123 -13.12 7.25 14.93
N SER A 124 -13.85 6.34 14.28
CA SER A 124 -15.07 6.73 13.56
C SER A 124 -16.17 7.11 14.56
N PRO A 125 -16.96 8.12 14.27
CA PRO A 125 -18.10 8.48 15.12
C PRO A 125 -19.16 7.37 15.20
N GLU A 126 -19.17 6.46 14.20
CA GLU A 126 -20.12 5.35 14.15
C GLU A 126 -19.69 4.15 15.02
N THR A 127 -18.40 4.02 15.31
CA THR A 127 -17.82 2.89 16.03
C THR A 127 -17.21 3.37 17.34
N ASP A 128 -18.02 3.55 18.36
CA ASP A 128 -17.61 4.21 19.62
C ASP A 128 -16.66 3.41 20.51
N ARG A 129 -16.39 2.14 20.22
CA ARG A 129 -15.75 1.23 21.18
C ARG A 129 -14.30 0.88 20.93
N VAL A 130 -13.83 0.82 19.68
CA VAL A 130 -12.45 0.41 19.38
C VAL A 130 -11.87 1.33 18.31
N PRO A 131 -10.66 1.86 18.51
CA PRO A 131 -10.00 2.62 17.44
C PRO A 131 -9.66 1.70 16.27
N ASP A 132 -10.10 2.11 15.09
CA ASP A 132 -9.78 1.43 13.84
C ASP A 132 -8.36 1.76 13.39
N ARG A 133 -7.78 0.90 12.57
CA ARG A 133 -6.44 1.06 12.03
C ARG A 133 -6.46 0.98 10.51
N LEU A 134 -5.99 2.03 9.87
CA LEU A 134 -5.70 2.05 8.44
C LEU A 134 -4.19 1.95 8.24
N ILE A 135 -3.75 1.07 7.36
CA ILE A 135 -2.34 0.94 7.00
C ILE A 135 -2.19 1.31 5.52
N LEU A 136 -1.60 2.48 5.26
CA LEU A 136 -1.22 2.90 3.92
C LEU A 136 0.06 2.16 3.51
N LYS A 137 -0.07 1.24 2.56
CA LYS A 137 1.03 0.41 2.04
C LYS A 137 1.56 0.94 0.71
N ASP A 138 2.65 0.33 0.22
CA ASP A 138 3.23 0.58 -1.11
C ASP A 138 3.66 2.05 -1.35
N LEU A 139 3.88 2.84 -0.29
CA LEU A 139 4.25 4.25 -0.37
C LEU A 139 5.59 4.49 -1.09
N TYR A 140 6.45 3.47 -1.22
CA TYR A 140 7.67 3.55 -2.02
C TYR A 140 7.40 3.80 -3.52
N ARG A 141 6.17 3.57 -3.97
CA ARG A 141 5.71 3.83 -5.34
C ARG A 141 5.26 5.28 -5.58
N LEU A 142 5.22 6.12 -4.55
CA LEU A 142 4.81 7.51 -4.71
C LEU A 142 5.72 8.26 -5.68
N ASP A 143 5.12 9.10 -6.52
CA ASP A 143 5.87 9.97 -7.42
C ASP A 143 6.30 11.24 -6.69
N LEU A 144 7.54 11.24 -6.21
CA LEU A 144 8.14 12.36 -5.48
C LEU A 144 9.00 13.27 -6.37
N ARG A 145 9.02 13.06 -7.69
CA ARG A 145 9.92 13.80 -8.61
C ARG A 145 9.71 15.32 -8.57
N GLY A 146 8.47 15.76 -8.35
CA GLY A 146 8.14 17.18 -8.30
C GLY A 146 8.59 17.89 -7.01
N LEU A 147 8.97 17.14 -5.96
CA LEU A 147 9.28 17.71 -4.65
C LEU A 147 10.77 17.98 -4.42
N GLY A 148 11.65 17.66 -5.39
CA GLY A 148 13.10 17.86 -5.24
C GLY A 148 13.78 16.99 -4.17
N PHE A 149 13.04 16.20 -3.42
CA PHE A 149 13.50 15.39 -2.30
C PHE A 149 13.98 14.01 -2.76
N ARG A 150 15.25 13.91 -3.17
CA ARG A 150 15.83 12.63 -3.61
C ARG A 150 16.05 11.60 -2.51
N TYR A 151 16.03 12.02 -1.23
CA TYR A 151 16.42 11.19 -0.09
C TYR A 151 15.40 11.11 1.04
N VAL A 152 14.18 11.60 0.85
CA VAL A 152 13.15 11.52 1.89
C VAL A 152 12.44 10.18 1.81
N ASN A 153 12.38 9.49 2.94
CA ASN A 153 11.58 8.28 3.05
C ASN A 153 10.10 8.63 2.83
N PRO A 154 9.42 8.04 1.83
CA PRO A 154 8.03 8.37 1.53
C PRO A 154 7.08 8.12 2.70
N HIS A 155 7.39 7.17 3.58
CA HIS A 155 6.58 6.88 4.77
C HIS A 155 6.64 8.03 5.79
N ASP A 156 7.84 8.56 6.04
CA ASP A 156 8.04 9.68 6.95
C ASP A 156 7.45 10.97 6.37
N LEU A 157 7.58 11.17 5.06
CA LEU A 157 7.00 12.31 4.35
C LEU A 157 5.48 12.35 4.55
N ILE A 158 4.79 11.26 4.24
CA ILE A 158 3.33 11.18 4.34
C ILE A 158 2.89 11.28 5.80
N ALA A 159 3.55 10.57 6.72
CA ALA A 159 3.22 10.65 8.14
C ALA A 159 3.37 12.08 8.70
N ASN A 160 4.45 12.78 8.31
CA ASN A 160 4.69 14.15 8.75
C ASN A 160 3.71 15.15 8.11
N ALA A 161 3.37 14.97 6.82
CA ALA A 161 2.38 15.80 6.15
C ALA A 161 1.00 15.68 6.81
N ILE A 162 0.55 14.45 7.12
CA ILE A 162 -0.71 14.23 7.84
C ILE A 162 -0.66 14.86 9.25
N LYS A 163 0.45 14.66 9.99
CA LYS A 163 0.62 15.25 11.32
C LYS A 163 0.62 16.77 11.32
N ALA A 164 1.20 17.40 10.31
CA ALA A 164 1.21 18.86 10.18
C ALA A 164 -0.24 19.39 10.06
N ARG A 165 -1.03 18.80 9.18
CA ARG A 165 -2.46 19.16 9.02
C ARG A 165 -3.28 18.91 10.28
N CYS A 166 -3.02 17.81 10.99
CA CYS A 166 -3.70 17.54 12.26
C CYS A 166 -3.37 18.56 13.35
N ARG A 167 -2.15 19.12 13.38
CA ARG A 167 -1.75 20.14 14.38
C ARG A 167 -2.39 21.47 14.11
N GLU A 168 -2.62 21.82 12.86
CA GLU A 168 -3.36 23.03 12.47
C GLU A 168 -4.85 22.94 12.87
N GLY A 169 -5.42 21.71 12.95
CA GLY A 169 -6.81 21.42 13.31
C GLY A 169 -7.06 20.92 14.74
N ALA A 170 -6.17 21.23 15.71
CA ALA A 170 -6.25 20.84 17.12
C ALA A 170 -6.41 19.32 17.40
N TYR A 171 -5.28 18.66 17.58
CA TYR A 171 -5.22 17.38 18.27
C TYR A 171 -5.65 17.60 19.74
N PRO A 172 -6.68 16.94 20.26
CA PRO A 172 -6.80 16.85 21.70
C PRO A 172 -5.56 16.09 22.20
N ALA A 173 -4.75 16.77 23.04
CA ALA A 173 -3.56 16.20 23.63
C ALA A 173 -3.92 14.83 24.21
N LEU A 174 -3.21 13.77 23.77
CA LEU A 174 -3.29 12.47 24.44
C LEU A 174 -3.00 12.73 25.92
N PRO A 175 -3.84 12.25 26.86
CA PRO A 175 -3.47 12.24 28.24
C PRO A 175 -2.14 11.51 28.36
N SER A 176 -1.11 12.22 28.77
CA SER A 176 0.19 11.65 29.08
C SER A 176 -0.08 10.42 29.94
N ALA A 177 0.36 9.25 29.47
CA ALA A 177 0.34 8.04 30.25
C ALA A 177 1.16 8.33 31.50
N THR A 178 0.49 8.79 32.56
CA THR A 178 1.05 8.88 33.89
C THR A 178 1.47 7.48 34.26
N SER A 179 2.77 7.24 34.19
CA SER A 179 3.44 6.08 34.74
C SER A 179 3.13 6.04 36.23
N SER A 180 2.03 5.36 36.57
CA SER A 180 1.77 4.94 37.94
C SER A 180 2.64 3.71 38.22
N ALA A 181 3.95 3.93 38.35
CA ALA A 181 4.80 3.01 39.09
C ALA A 181 4.43 3.17 40.58
N SER A 182 3.51 2.36 41.04
CA SER A 182 3.34 2.14 42.51
C SER A 182 4.58 1.38 42.98
N PRO A 183 5.33 1.91 43.96
CA PRO A 183 6.30 1.09 44.66
C PRO A 183 5.55 0.11 45.56
N MET A 184 5.71 -1.18 45.31
CA MET A 184 5.36 -2.22 46.32
C MET A 184 6.30 -2.02 47.53
N ALA A 185 5.69 -1.70 48.63
CA ALA A 185 6.25 -1.89 49.99
C ALA A 185 6.02 -3.31 50.43
#